data_f703fee373d96cebbb6b162e3cd1da25
#
_entry.id   f703fee373d96cebbb6b162e3cd1da25
#
_cell.length_a   1.000
_cell.length_b   1.000
_cell.length_c   1.000
_cell.angle_alpha   90.00
_cell.angle_beta   90.00
_cell.angle_gamma   90.00
#
_symmetry.space_group_name_H-M   'P 1'
#
loop_
_entity.id
_entity.type
_entity.pdbx_description
1 polymer ?
#
loop_
_entity_poly.entity_id
_entity_poly.type
_entity_poly.pdbx_seq_one_letter_code
_entity_poly.pdbx_strand_id
1 'polypeptide(L)'
;MKVFVTGATGFVGWHLVEALISRGDEVRCLVRPARAALLATQRCEASLGDLTDFASLQRGMDGIEAVYHCAADYRLYVDDPAAMYAANVEGTRNILRAAAEAGVRRVVYTSSVGALGLNADASPADEQTPVSLSDMIGHYKRSKFLAERVADEWAAQGLPLVIVNPSTPVGERDIKPTATGRMILDFLKGRIPVYVDTGLNLVDVRDVAAGHILALERGRVGEKYILGNRDMSLKAILDTLSRIAGLPSPRVRVPHWLPLAVAAADTALARVRGGKPR
;
A
#
# COMPACT_ATOMS: atom_id res chain seq x y z
N MET A 1 5.26 22.19 9.34
CA MET A 1 5.51 22.09 7.89
C MET A 1 4.17 22.02 7.15
N LYS A 2 4.05 22.61 5.95
CA LYS A 2 2.86 22.41 5.13
C LYS A 2 3.07 21.26 4.18
N VAL A 3 2.27 20.20 4.32
CA VAL A 3 2.47 18.94 3.59
C VAL A 3 1.27 18.56 2.75
N PHE A 4 1.52 17.96 1.59
CA PHE A 4 0.49 17.42 0.70
C PHE A 4 0.45 15.90 0.78
N VAL A 5 -0.71 15.34 1.09
CA VAL A 5 -0.89 13.90 1.25
C VAL A 5 -1.87 13.39 0.21
N THR A 6 -1.47 12.41 -0.59
CA THR A 6 -2.39 11.65 -1.42
C THR A 6 -2.74 10.33 -0.73
N GLY A 7 -3.94 9.82 -0.95
CA GLY A 7 -4.38 8.56 -0.33
C GLY A 7 -4.83 8.70 1.13
N ALA A 8 -5.08 9.91 1.64
CA ALA A 8 -5.50 10.21 3.00
C ALA A 8 -6.77 9.45 3.46
N THR A 9 -7.66 9.08 2.55
CA THR A 9 -8.85 8.27 2.85
C THR A 9 -8.60 6.76 2.85
N GLY A 10 -7.36 6.34 2.62
CA GLY A 10 -6.93 4.94 2.65
C GLY A 10 -6.41 4.54 4.02
N PHE A 11 -6.10 3.24 4.19
CA PHE A 11 -5.66 2.67 5.46
C PHE A 11 -4.38 3.32 5.99
N VAL A 12 -3.28 3.25 5.25
CA VAL A 12 -1.99 3.87 5.66
C VAL A 12 -2.09 5.39 5.69
N GLY A 13 -2.67 6.00 4.64
CA GLY A 13 -2.73 7.46 4.51
C GLY A 13 -3.54 8.13 5.62
N TRP A 14 -4.58 7.47 6.14
CA TRP A 14 -5.36 8.00 7.26
C TRP A 14 -4.50 8.12 8.53
N HIS A 15 -3.76 7.06 8.88
CA HIS A 15 -2.87 7.07 10.05
C HIS A 15 -1.71 8.04 9.90
N LEU A 16 -1.19 8.20 8.68
CA LEU A 16 -0.17 9.19 8.39
C LEU A 16 -0.69 10.61 8.62
N VAL A 17 -1.88 10.93 8.13
CA VAL A 17 -2.51 12.26 8.34
C VAL A 17 -2.71 12.54 9.82
N GLU A 18 -3.23 11.58 10.60
CA GLU A 18 -3.38 11.73 12.05
C GLU A 18 -2.03 11.97 12.75
N ALA A 19 -0.99 11.24 12.37
CA ALA A 19 0.34 11.42 12.93
C ALA A 19 0.94 12.80 12.60
N LEU A 20 0.76 13.29 11.36
CA LEU A 20 1.22 14.60 10.93
C LEU A 20 0.50 15.74 11.66
N ILE A 21 -0.83 15.65 11.79
CA ILE A 21 -1.63 16.62 12.54
C ILE A 21 -1.22 16.64 14.01
N SER A 22 -1.05 15.46 14.62
CA SER A 22 -0.63 15.35 16.04
C SER A 22 0.75 15.96 16.28
N ARG A 23 1.58 16.04 15.26
CA ARG A 23 2.89 16.65 15.25
C ARG A 23 2.87 18.17 15.05
N GLY A 24 1.72 18.72 14.69
CA GLY A 24 1.52 20.15 14.40
C GLY A 24 1.82 20.54 12.95
N ASP A 25 1.85 19.59 12.02
CA ASP A 25 1.96 19.89 10.59
C ASP A 25 0.61 20.39 10.01
N GLU A 26 0.68 21.29 9.06
CA GLU A 26 -0.47 21.72 8.25
C GLU A 26 -0.65 20.71 7.10
N VAL A 27 -1.73 19.96 7.14
CA VAL A 27 -1.94 18.86 6.19
C VAL A 27 -3.01 19.22 5.17
N ARG A 28 -2.64 19.21 3.88
CA ARG A 28 -3.55 19.27 2.75
C ARG A 28 -3.65 17.89 2.10
N CYS A 29 -4.87 17.41 1.91
CA CYS A 29 -5.14 16.06 1.42
C CYS A 29 -5.77 16.08 0.03
N LEU A 30 -5.15 15.44 -0.95
CA LEU A 30 -5.81 15.17 -2.23
C LEU A 30 -6.96 14.19 -2.02
N VAL A 31 -8.16 14.59 -2.41
CA VAL A 31 -9.36 13.76 -2.28
C VAL A 31 -10.29 13.92 -3.45
N ARG A 32 -10.83 12.83 -3.95
CA ARG A 32 -11.87 12.86 -4.96
C ARG A 32 -13.18 13.41 -4.36
N PRO A 33 -13.96 14.22 -5.10
CA PRO A 33 -15.19 14.83 -4.57
C PRO A 33 -16.10 13.83 -3.87
N ALA A 34 -16.33 12.65 -4.45
CA ALA A 34 -17.18 11.60 -3.88
C ALA A 34 -16.66 11.01 -2.55
N ARG A 35 -15.43 11.34 -2.13
CA ARG A 35 -14.80 10.86 -0.90
C ARG A 35 -14.44 11.97 0.09
N ALA A 36 -14.73 13.22 -0.22
CA ALA A 36 -14.36 14.35 0.62
C ALA A 36 -14.93 14.24 2.04
N ALA A 37 -16.15 13.71 2.19
CA ALA A 37 -16.77 13.48 3.48
C ALA A 37 -15.99 12.54 4.41
N LEU A 38 -15.14 11.66 3.87
CA LEU A 38 -14.31 10.75 4.68
C LEU A 38 -13.18 11.48 5.44
N LEU A 39 -12.85 12.71 5.04
CA LEU A 39 -11.87 13.57 5.73
C LEU A 39 -12.51 14.46 6.80
N ALA A 40 -13.84 14.49 6.94
CA ALA A 40 -14.54 15.39 7.84
C ALA A 40 -14.16 15.23 9.32
N THR A 41 -13.65 14.07 9.72
CA THR A 41 -13.17 13.80 11.08
C THR A 41 -11.70 14.18 11.30
N GLN A 42 -10.97 14.53 10.24
CA GLN A 42 -9.56 14.92 10.30
C GLN A 42 -9.43 16.44 10.16
N ARG A 43 -8.52 17.02 10.94
CA ARG A 43 -8.23 18.47 10.90
C ARG A 43 -7.26 18.77 9.75
N CYS A 44 -7.63 18.45 8.52
CA CYS A 44 -6.83 18.69 7.33
C CYS A 44 -7.59 19.49 6.29
N GLU A 45 -6.86 20.22 5.42
CA GLU A 45 -7.43 20.90 4.27
C GLU A 45 -7.72 19.89 3.16
N ALA A 46 -8.93 19.90 2.59
CA ALA A 46 -9.28 19.05 1.46
C ALA A 46 -8.97 19.76 0.13
N SER A 47 -8.09 19.19 -0.68
CA SER A 47 -7.83 19.58 -2.06
C SER A 47 -8.59 18.64 -2.98
N LEU A 48 -9.65 19.14 -3.63
CA LEU A 48 -10.47 18.33 -4.53
C LEU A 48 -9.73 18.07 -5.85
N GLY A 49 -9.57 16.81 -6.21
CA GLY A 49 -8.86 16.42 -7.44
C GLY A 49 -8.69 14.91 -7.58
N ASP A 50 -7.93 14.51 -8.59
CA ASP A 50 -7.56 13.13 -8.88
C ASP A 50 -6.11 13.06 -9.37
N LEU A 51 -5.43 11.92 -9.16
CA LEU A 51 -4.05 11.72 -9.63
C LEU A 51 -3.92 11.80 -11.16
N THR A 52 -5.00 11.54 -11.88
CA THR A 52 -5.04 11.63 -13.34
C THR A 52 -5.37 13.04 -13.85
N ASP A 53 -5.80 13.96 -12.98
CA ASP A 53 -6.02 15.39 -13.29
C ASP A 53 -4.83 16.22 -12.83
N PHE A 54 -3.85 16.43 -13.72
CA PHE A 54 -2.62 17.16 -13.42
C PHE A 54 -2.88 18.58 -12.95
N ALA A 55 -3.89 19.29 -13.52
CA ALA A 55 -4.21 20.65 -13.10
C ALA A 55 -4.72 20.71 -11.65
N SER A 56 -5.44 19.68 -11.18
CA SER A 56 -5.84 19.59 -9.77
C SER A 56 -4.64 19.39 -8.84
N LEU A 57 -3.62 18.63 -9.29
CA LEU A 57 -2.39 18.44 -8.53
C LEU A 57 -1.59 19.74 -8.42
N GLN A 58 -1.43 20.49 -9.53
CA GLN A 58 -0.74 21.78 -9.51
C GLN A 58 -1.40 22.77 -8.53
N ARG A 59 -2.73 22.89 -8.56
CA ARG A 59 -3.46 23.72 -7.58
C ARG A 59 -3.24 23.26 -6.14
N GLY A 60 -3.20 21.94 -5.93
CA GLY A 60 -2.97 21.35 -4.61
C GLY A 60 -1.57 21.62 -4.04
N MET A 61 -0.58 21.85 -4.91
CA MET A 61 0.84 22.04 -4.51
C MET A 61 1.16 23.46 -4.03
N ASP A 62 0.25 24.42 -4.15
CA ASP A 62 0.52 25.81 -3.76
C ASP A 62 0.92 25.92 -2.28
N GLY A 63 2.12 26.45 -2.03
CA GLY A 63 2.71 26.65 -0.70
C GLY A 63 3.09 25.36 0.02
N ILE A 64 3.15 24.20 -0.66
CA ILE A 64 3.54 22.92 -0.07
C ILE A 64 5.06 22.81 0.04
N GLU A 65 5.54 22.33 1.20
CA GLU A 65 6.95 22.10 1.48
C GLU A 65 7.37 20.64 1.24
N ALA A 66 6.47 19.68 1.49
CA ALA A 66 6.76 18.27 1.30
C ALA A 66 5.52 17.47 0.85
N VAL A 67 5.74 16.34 0.18
CA VAL A 67 4.69 15.47 -0.35
C VAL A 67 4.81 14.06 0.20
N TYR A 68 3.68 13.50 0.65
CA TYR A 68 3.54 12.07 0.93
C TYR A 68 2.58 11.46 -0.10
N HIS A 69 3.12 10.61 -0.95
CA HIS A 69 2.32 9.95 -1.98
C HIS A 69 1.97 8.51 -1.56
N CYS A 70 0.81 8.35 -0.88
CA CYS A 70 0.32 7.06 -0.41
C CYS A 70 -0.84 6.50 -1.26
N ALA A 71 -1.35 7.26 -2.21
CA ALA A 71 -2.46 6.81 -3.04
C ALA A 71 -2.04 5.70 -4.00
N ALA A 72 -2.77 4.60 -3.98
CA ALA A 72 -2.63 3.51 -4.93
C ALA A 72 -3.95 2.72 -5.06
N ASP A 73 -4.15 2.07 -6.20
CA ASP A 73 -5.13 0.99 -6.33
C ASP A 73 -4.45 -0.32 -5.95
N TYR A 74 -4.87 -0.90 -4.81
CA TYR A 74 -4.28 -2.12 -4.24
C TYR A 74 -5.14 -3.38 -4.41
N ARG A 75 -6.14 -3.34 -5.30
CA ARG A 75 -6.99 -4.50 -5.59
C ARG A 75 -6.14 -5.60 -6.24
N LEU A 76 -6.16 -6.80 -5.65
CA LEU A 76 -5.42 -7.95 -6.20
C LEU A 76 -6.05 -8.49 -7.48
N TYR A 77 -7.36 -8.33 -7.63
CA TYR A 77 -8.11 -8.71 -8.83
C TYR A 77 -8.88 -7.51 -9.37
N VAL A 78 -8.77 -7.28 -10.67
CA VAL A 78 -9.48 -6.24 -11.42
C VAL A 78 -9.90 -6.78 -12.78
N ASP A 79 -11.11 -6.45 -13.21
CA ASP A 79 -11.62 -6.85 -14.54
C ASP A 79 -10.90 -6.06 -15.65
N ASP A 80 -10.71 -4.75 -15.41
CA ASP A 80 -9.94 -3.86 -16.28
C ASP A 80 -8.70 -3.34 -15.53
N PRO A 81 -7.50 -3.81 -15.89
CA PRO A 81 -6.26 -3.34 -15.28
C PRO A 81 -5.85 -1.94 -15.74
N ALA A 82 -6.38 -1.39 -16.83
CA ALA A 82 -5.96 -0.09 -17.36
C ALA A 82 -6.15 1.03 -16.33
N ALA A 83 -7.29 1.03 -15.62
CA ALA A 83 -7.54 2.01 -14.56
C ALA A 83 -6.55 1.89 -13.39
N MET A 84 -6.08 0.68 -13.06
CA MET A 84 -5.04 0.48 -12.04
C MET A 84 -3.69 1.06 -12.48
N TYR A 85 -3.28 0.80 -13.72
CA TYR A 85 -2.04 1.36 -14.25
C TYR A 85 -2.11 2.90 -14.38
N ALA A 86 -3.24 3.44 -14.83
CA ALA A 86 -3.45 4.88 -14.86
C ALA A 86 -3.32 5.50 -13.47
N ALA A 87 -3.94 4.90 -12.44
CA ALA A 87 -3.85 5.41 -11.08
C ALA A 87 -2.46 5.23 -10.46
N ASN A 88 -1.85 4.04 -10.61
CA ASN A 88 -0.61 3.71 -9.91
C ASN A 88 0.64 4.21 -10.64
N VAL A 89 0.69 4.14 -11.97
CA VAL A 89 1.87 4.53 -12.74
C VAL A 89 1.77 5.98 -13.20
N GLU A 90 0.74 6.31 -13.98
CA GLU A 90 0.59 7.69 -14.49
C GLU A 90 0.23 8.67 -13.37
N GLY A 91 -0.58 8.25 -12.38
CA GLY A 91 -0.85 9.05 -11.19
C GLY A 91 0.42 9.36 -10.40
N THR A 92 1.33 8.37 -10.25
CA THR A 92 2.65 8.60 -9.63
C THR A 92 3.50 9.56 -10.48
N ARG A 93 3.54 9.40 -11.79
CA ARG A 93 4.25 10.34 -12.68
C ARG A 93 3.74 11.76 -12.52
N ASN A 94 2.42 11.95 -12.51
CA ASN A 94 1.79 13.25 -12.38
C ASN A 94 2.10 13.94 -11.05
N ILE A 95 1.99 13.22 -9.92
CA ILE A 95 2.24 13.81 -8.60
C ILE A 95 3.72 14.17 -8.43
N LEU A 96 4.66 13.34 -8.93
CA LEU A 96 6.09 13.62 -8.86
C LEU A 96 6.46 14.81 -9.76
N ARG A 97 5.86 14.92 -10.94
CA ARG A 97 6.00 16.08 -11.80
C ARG A 97 5.47 17.36 -11.12
N ALA A 98 4.26 17.33 -10.53
CA ALA A 98 3.70 18.46 -9.83
C ALA A 98 4.57 18.90 -8.63
N ALA A 99 5.13 17.91 -7.90
CA ALA A 99 6.05 18.18 -6.80
C ALA A 99 7.37 18.82 -7.28
N ALA A 100 7.91 18.37 -8.41
CA ALA A 100 9.12 18.95 -9.02
C ALA A 100 8.86 20.39 -9.51
N GLU A 101 7.77 20.62 -10.21
CA GLU A 101 7.39 21.97 -10.68
C GLU A 101 7.13 22.95 -9.53
N ALA A 102 6.60 22.47 -8.40
CA ALA A 102 6.39 23.26 -7.19
C ALA A 102 7.67 23.49 -6.36
N GLY A 103 8.77 22.81 -6.69
CA GLY A 103 10.03 22.94 -5.97
C GLY A 103 9.97 22.46 -4.52
N VAL A 104 9.18 21.40 -4.22
CA VAL A 104 9.07 20.88 -2.86
C VAL A 104 10.40 20.39 -2.32
N ARG A 105 10.61 20.55 -1.02
CA ARG A 105 11.88 20.17 -0.35
C ARG A 105 12.09 18.66 -0.31
N ARG A 106 10.99 17.87 -0.27
CA ARG A 106 11.07 16.42 -0.16
C ARG A 106 9.78 15.73 -0.56
N VAL A 107 9.94 14.53 -1.13
CA VAL A 107 8.83 13.62 -1.45
C VAL A 107 9.08 12.29 -0.75
N VAL A 108 8.05 11.71 -0.13
CA VAL A 108 8.03 10.30 0.31
C VAL A 108 7.03 9.55 -0.54
N TYR A 109 7.50 8.60 -1.32
CA TYR A 109 6.66 7.73 -2.15
C TYR A 109 6.42 6.39 -1.45
N THR A 110 5.17 6.01 -1.30
CA THR A 110 4.77 4.72 -0.74
C THR A 110 4.73 3.66 -1.83
N SER A 111 5.74 2.83 -1.91
CA SER A 111 5.75 1.63 -2.73
C SER A 111 5.18 0.43 -1.95
N SER A 112 5.79 -0.74 -2.05
CA SER A 112 5.41 -1.97 -1.34
C SER A 112 6.56 -2.96 -1.41
N VAL A 113 6.72 -3.83 -0.42
CA VAL A 113 7.60 -5.01 -0.55
C VAL A 113 7.20 -5.90 -1.72
N GLY A 114 5.94 -5.82 -2.17
CA GLY A 114 5.48 -6.51 -3.37
C GLY A 114 6.14 -6.07 -4.68
N ALA A 115 6.89 -4.95 -4.69
CA ALA A 115 7.69 -4.46 -5.82
C ALA A 115 9.17 -4.83 -5.71
N LEU A 116 9.59 -5.45 -4.60
CA LEU A 116 10.97 -5.90 -4.36
C LEU A 116 11.17 -7.34 -4.82
N GLY A 117 12.45 -7.73 -4.99
CA GLY A 117 12.84 -9.08 -5.34
C GLY A 117 12.68 -10.08 -4.21
N LEU A 118 12.85 -11.35 -4.57
CA LEU A 118 12.94 -12.47 -3.64
C LEU A 118 14.24 -13.23 -3.90
N ASN A 119 14.93 -13.67 -2.87
CA ASN A 119 16.10 -14.51 -3.01
C ASN A 119 15.70 -15.95 -3.37
N ALA A 120 16.43 -16.56 -4.31
CA ALA A 120 16.13 -17.92 -4.79
C ALA A 120 16.30 -18.98 -3.72
N ASP A 121 17.17 -18.74 -2.72
CA ASP A 121 17.42 -19.61 -1.58
C ASP A 121 16.46 -19.40 -0.41
N ALA A 122 15.42 -18.58 -0.60
CA ALA A 122 14.46 -18.18 0.42
C ALA A 122 15.06 -17.43 1.64
N SER A 123 16.30 -16.96 1.55
CA SER A 123 16.84 -16.03 2.54
C SER A 123 16.07 -14.69 2.53
N PRO A 124 16.11 -13.91 3.61
CA PRO A 124 15.46 -12.60 3.65
C PRO A 124 15.96 -11.71 2.51
N ALA A 125 15.02 -11.12 1.78
CA ALA A 125 15.30 -10.10 0.76
C ALA A 125 15.37 -8.72 1.40
N ASP A 126 16.09 -7.81 0.77
CA ASP A 126 16.25 -6.42 1.18
C ASP A 126 15.90 -5.45 0.03
N GLU A 127 16.15 -4.17 0.25
CA GLU A 127 15.86 -3.11 -0.71
C GLU A 127 16.72 -3.17 -1.98
N GLN A 128 17.84 -3.89 -1.93
CA GLN A 128 18.80 -4.03 -3.04
C GLN A 128 18.64 -5.37 -3.79
N THR A 129 17.78 -6.26 -3.30
CA THR A 129 17.56 -7.56 -3.93
C THR A 129 17.11 -7.38 -5.38
N PRO A 130 17.83 -7.95 -6.37
CA PRO A 130 17.52 -7.77 -7.79
C PRO A 130 16.10 -8.20 -8.13
N VAL A 131 15.45 -7.41 -8.97
CA VAL A 131 14.07 -7.64 -9.38
C VAL A 131 13.80 -7.09 -10.77
N SER A 132 12.97 -7.80 -11.52
CA SER A 132 12.54 -7.41 -12.87
C SER A 132 11.02 -7.45 -13.00
N LEU A 133 10.48 -6.89 -14.07
CA LEU A 133 9.04 -6.92 -14.34
C LEU A 133 8.52 -8.35 -14.54
N SER A 134 9.36 -9.27 -15.02
CA SER A 134 8.99 -10.69 -15.20
C SER A 134 8.71 -11.41 -13.88
N ASP A 135 9.29 -10.95 -12.77
CA ASP A 135 9.11 -11.52 -11.44
C ASP A 135 7.78 -11.09 -10.80
N MET A 136 7.13 -10.07 -11.39
CA MET A 136 5.90 -9.50 -10.86
C MET A 136 4.68 -10.31 -11.27
N ILE A 137 4.08 -11.02 -10.31
CA ILE A 137 2.86 -11.81 -10.51
C ILE A 137 1.64 -10.95 -10.23
N GLY A 138 0.76 -10.82 -11.23
CA GLY A 138 -0.50 -10.05 -11.14
C GLY A 138 -0.33 -8.55 -11.39
N HIS A 139 -1.44 -7.91 -11.76
CA HIS A 139 -1.44 -6.51 -12.18
C HIS A 139 -1.06 -5.54 -11.06
N TYR A 140 -1.44 -5.83 -9.81
CA TYR A 140 -1.07 -4.99 -8.68
C TYR A 140 0.45 -4.89 -8.52
N LYS A 141 1.15 -6.04 -8.41
CA LYS A 141 2.61 -6.03 -8.24
C LYS A 141 3.31 -5.37 -9.43
N ARG A 142 2.88 -5.69 -10.65
CA ARG A 142 3.40 -5.04 -11.87
C ARG A 142 3.21 -3.53 -11.86
N SER A 143 2.04 -3.04 -11.50
CA SER A 143 1.77 -1.60 -11.44
C SER A 143 2.59 -0.90 -10.36
N LYS A 144 2.80 -1.53 -9.19
CA LYS A 144 3.66 -0.98 -8.13
C LYS A 144 5.13 -0.97 -8.52
N PHE A 145 5.62 -2.04 -9.16
CA PHE A 145 6.97 -2.09 -9.70
C PHE A 145 7.21 -0.98 -10.73
N LEU A 146 6.32 -0.83 -11.70
CA LEU A 146 6.44 0.22 -12.73
C LEU A 146 6.36 1.63 -12.12
N ALA A 147 5.47 1.85 -11.16
CA ALA A 147 5.38 3.13 -10.45
C ALA A 147 6.65 3.42 -9.63
N GLU A 148 7.28 2.39 -9.05
CA GLU A 148 8.55 2.55 -8.35
C GLU A 148 9.69 2.90 -9.33
N ARG A 149 9.69 2.33 -10.56
CA ARG A 149 10.64 2.75 -11.59
C ARG A 149 10.46 4.23 -11.99
N VAL A 150 9.21 4.69 -12.08
CA VAL A 150 8.94 6.13 -12.28
C VAL A 150 9.52 6.97 -11.14
N ALA A 151 9.39 6.51 -9.89
CA ALA A 151 9.97 7.22 -8.76
C ALA A 151 11.51 7.22 -8.79
N ASP A 152 12.15 6.09 -9.14
CA ASP A 152 13.60 6.00 -9.33
C ASP A 152 14.10 6.98 -10.43
N GLU A 153 13.36 7.08 -11.56
CA GLU A 153 13.67 8.01 -12.65
C GLU A 153 13.65 9.47 -12.19
N TRP A 154 12.63 9.87 -11.41
CA TRP A 154 12.53 11.22 -10.88
C TRP A 154 13.61 11.53 -9.83
N ALA A 155 13.95 10.57 -8.98
CA ALA A 155 15.04 10.71 -8.03
C ALA A 155 16.38 10.91 -8.76
N ALA A 156 16.64 10.14 -9.82
CA ALA A 156 17.83 10.29 -10.66
C ALA A 156 17.91 11.65 -11.40
N GLN A 157 16.75 12.28 -11.67
CA GLN A 157 16.66 13.63 -12.25
C GLN A 157 16.80 14.74 -11.19
N GLY A 158 17.01 14.39 -9.90
CA GLY A 158 17.28 15.35 -8.85
C GLY A 158 16.07 15.72 -7.98
N LEU A 159 14.91 15.11 -8.17
CA LEU A 159 13.80 15.28 -7.22
C LEU A 159 14.23 14.68 -5.87
N PRO A 160 14.14 15.45 -4.74
CA PRO A 160 14.53 14.95 -3.43
C PRO A 160 13.52 13.94 -2.87
N LEU A 161 13.54 12.72 -3.43
CA LEU A 161 12.57 11.68 -3.20
C LEU A 161 13.17 10.53 -2.38
N VAL A 162 12.39 9.99 -1.46
CA VAL A 162 12.66 8.77 -0.68
C VAL A 162 11.53 7.78 -0.91
N ILE A 163 11.85 6.51 -1.07
CA ILE A 163 10.85 5.45 -1.27
C ILE A 163 10.68 4.66 0.03
N VAL A 164 9.46 4.34 0.39
CA VAL A 164 9.16 3.41 1.49
C VAL A 164 8.38 2.22 0.96
N ASN A 165 8.75 1.03 1.43
CA ASN A 165 8.17 -0.25 1.02
C ASN A 165 7.50 -0.92 2.24
N PRO A 166 6.25 -0.57 2.58
CA PRO A 166 5.54 -1.26 3.64
C PRO A 166 5.40 -2.75 3.35
N SER A 167 5.57 -3.57 4.38
CA SER A 167 5.34 -5.02 4.31
C SER A 167 3.84 -5.33 4.35
N THR A 168 3.34 -5.82 5.46
CA THR A 168 1.91 -6.17 5.62
C THR A 168 1.33 -5.38 6.79
N PRO A 169 0.84 -4.16 6.56
CA PRO A 169 0.24 -3.37 7.62
C PRO A 169 -1.00 -4.03 8.20
N VAL A 170 -1.10 -4.02 9.53
CA VAL A 170 -2.29 -4.43 10.28
C VAL A 170 -2.63 -3.35 11.29
N GLY A 171 -3.91 -3.17 11.58
CA GLY A 171 -4.35 -2.17 12.55
C GLY A 171 -5.81 -1.80 12.39
N GLU A 172 -6.23 -0.82 13.17
CA GLU A 172 -7.57 -0.27 13.10
C GLU A 172 -7.80 0.52 11.79
N ARG A 173 -9.07 0.77 11.46
CA ARG A 173 -9.50 1.55 10.28
C ARG A 173 -9.12 0.97 8.90
N ASP A 174 -8.88 -0.32 8.80
CA ASP A 174 -8.87 -1.01 7.52
C ASP A 174 -10.31 -1.20 6.99
N ILE A 175 -11.00 -0.07 6.75
CA ILE A 175 -12.44 -0.01 6.44
C ILE A 175 -12.78 -0.73 5.13
N LYS A 176 -11.90 -0.58 4.14
CA LYS A 176 -11.95 -1.38 2.92
C LYS A 176 -10.89 -2.47 3.05
N PRO A 177 -11.25 -3.63 3.64
CA PRO A 177 -10.26 -4.57 4.12
C PRO A 177 -9.19 -4.90 3.09
N THR A 178 -7.94 -4.74 3.48
CA THR A 178 -6.79 -5.29 2.75
C THR A 178 -6.89 -6.81 2.69
N ALA A 179 -6.06 -7.47 1.91
CA ALA A 179 -6.04 -8.93 1.86
C ALA A 179 -5.83 -9.54 3.27
N THR A 180 -4.92 -8.95 4.06
CA THR A 180 -4.66 -9.38 5.45
C THR A 180 -5.81 -9.05 6.38
N GLY A 181 -6.39 -7.85 6.28
CA GLY A 181 -7.58 -7.49 7.05
C GLY A 181 -8.76 -8.40 6.73
N ARG A 182 -8.93 -8.81 5.47
CA ARG A 182 -9.95 -9.80 5.06
C ARG A 182 -9.69 -11.15 5.72
N MET A 183 -8.45 -11.64 5.70
CA MET A 183 -8.07 -12.88 6.37
C MET A 183 -8.41 -12.84 7.87
N ILE A 184 -8.07 -11.75 8.56
CA ILE A 184 -8.42 -11.56 9.99
C ILE A 184 -9.94 -11.61 10.19
N LEU A 185 -10.71 -10.89 9.39
CA LEU A 185 -12.18 -10.90 9.46
C LEU A 185 -12.77 -12.28 9.17
N ASP A 186 -12.24 -13.01 8.21
CA ASP A 186 -12.70 -14.35 7.88
C ASP A 186 -12.35 -15.36 8.97
N PHE A 187 -11.20 -15.20 9.64
CA PHE A 187 -10.88 -15.98 10.84
C PHE A 187 -11.90 -15.70 11.96
N LEU A 188 -12.15 -14.44 12.27
CA LEU A 188 -13.12 -14.05 13.32
C LEU A 188 -14.55 -14.54 13.04
N LYS A 189 -14.89 -14.74 11.76
CA LYS A 189 -16.17 -15.31 11.31
C LYS A 189 -16.18 -16.84 11.22
N GLY A 190 -15.10 -17.52 11.63
CA GLY A 190 -14.98 -18.97 11.57
C GLY A 190 -14.88 -19.56 10.17
N ARG A 191 -14.44 -18.75 9.18
CA ARG A 191 -14.38 -19.15 7.76
C ARG A 191 -13.04 -19.72 7.32
N ILE A 192 -12.07 -19.85 8.23
CA ILE A 192 -10.74 -20.41 7.94
C ILE A 192 -10.60 -21.77 8.66
N PRO A 193 -11.05 -22.88 8.06
CA PRO A 193 -10.99 -24.20 8.70
C PRO A 193 -9.61 -24.88 8.57
N VAL A 194 -8.80 -24.45 7.59
CA VAL A 194 -7.50 -25.02 7.25
C VAL A 194 -6.48 -23.92 6.95
N TYR A 195 -5.20 -24.25 6.91
CA TYR A 195 -4.15 -23.29 6.56
C TYR A 195 -3.10 -23.92 5.64
N VAL A 196 -2.37 -23.07 4.89
CA VAL A 196 -1.19 -23.44 4.11
C VAL A 196 0.08 -23.00 4.83
N ASP A 197 1.20 -23.64 4.51
CA ASP A 197 2.52 -23.30 5.04
C ASP A 197 3.09 -22.07 4.31
N THR A 198 2.76 -20.91 4.81
CA THR A 198 3.21 -19.61 4.28
C THR A 198 3.36 -18.62 5.44
N GLY A 199 3.88 -17.44 5.16
CA GLY A 199 4.08 -16.41 6.17
C GLY A 199 3.96 -15.01 5.62
N LEU A 200 3.91 -14.05 6.53
CA LEU A 200 3.87 -12.62 6.25
C LEU A 200 4.78 -11.90 7.24
N ASN A 201 5.42 -10.85 6.78
CA ASN A 201 6.01 -9.85 7.67
C ASN A 201 4.91 -8.87 8.08
N LEU A 202 4.51 -8.87 9.34
CA LEU A 202 3.46 -7.98 9.86
C LEU A 202 4.08 -6.74 10.49
N VAL A 203 3.42 -5.60 10.29
CA VAL A 203 3.80 -4.32 10.88
C VAL A 203 2.54 -3.57 11.33
N ASP A 204 2.61 -2.87 12.47
CA ASP A 204 1.51 -1.98 12.88
C ASP A 204 1.40 -0.82 11.89
N VAL A 205 0.20 -0.49 11.46
CA VAL A 205 -0.03 0.61 10.50
C VAL A 205 0.43 1.96 11.03
N ARG A 206 0.45 2.15 12.37
CA ARG A 206 0.98 3.36 13.01
C ARG A 206 2.50 3.43 12.92
N ASP A 207 3.19 2.29 13.00
CA ASP A 207 4.64 2.23 12.76
C ASP A 207 4.97 2.51 11.30
N VAL A 208 4.11 2.06 10.38
CA VAL A 208 4.23 2.45 8.96
C VAL A 208 4.08 3.96 8.79
N ALA A 209 3.08 4.58 9.42
CA ALA A 209 2.93 6.04 9.40
C ALA A 209 4.15 6.77 10.00
N ALA A 210 4.66 6.31 11.13
CA ALA A 210 5.88 6.83 11.74
C ALA A 210 7.10 6.66 10.81
N GLY A 211 7.21 5.51 10.13
CA GLY A 211 8.25 5.23 9.15
C GLY A 211 8.24 6.21 7.96
N HIS A 212 7.06 6.63 7.49
CA HIS A 212 6.94 7.68 6.47
C HIS A 212 7.50 9.02 6.96
N ILE A 213 7.19 9.39 8.20
CA ILE A 213 7.69 10.63 8.79
C ILE A 213 9.22 10.57 8.95
N LEU A 214 9.75 9.46 9.46
CA LEU A 214 11.18 9.25 9.57
C LEU A 214 11.89 9.25 8.21
N ALA A 215 11.27 8.68 7.18
CA ALA A 215 11.80 8.70 5.81
C ALA A 215 11.90 10.14 5.27
N LEU A 216 10.91 10.99 5.55
CA LEU A 216 10.99 12.41 5.19
C LEU A 216 12.13 13.12 5.94
N GLU A 217 12.30 12.88 7.24
CA GLU A 217 13.26 13.59 8.08
C GLU A 217 14.69 13.10 7.91
N ARG A 218 14.91 11.80 7.79
CA ARG A 218 16.21 11.14 7.92
C ARG A 218 16.59 10.28 6.71
N GLY A 219 15.62 9.94 5.84
CA GLY A 219 15.89 9.10 4.68
C GLY A 219 16.88 9.75 3.72
N ARG A 220 17.75 8.98 3.10
CA ARG A 220 18.65 9.44 2.05
C ARG A 220 17.86 9.54 0.72
N VAL A 221 18.06 10.62 0.00
CA VAL A 221 17.45 10.83 -1.32
C VAL A 221 17.85 9.71 -2.27
N GLY A 222 16.87 9.17 -3.00
CA GLY A 222 17.06 8.06 -3.92
C GLY A 222 17.06 6.67 -3.28
N GLU A 223 17.07 6.58 -1.95
CA GLU A 223 17.09 5.31 -1.24
C GLU A 223 15.68 4.78 -0.96
N LYS A 224 15.61 3.46 -0.76
CA LYS A 224 14.42 2.70 -0.38
C LYS A 224 14.53 2.23 1.06
N TYR A 225 13.40 2.10 1.72
CA TYR A 225 13.33 1.63 3.11
C TYR A 225 12.14 0.70 3.29
N ILE A 226 12.40 -0.55 3.66
CA ILE A 226 11.36 -1.50 4.03
C ILE A 226 10.77 -1.09 5.38
N LEU A 227 9.45 -0.90 5.42
CA LEU A 227 8.71 -0.67 6.65
C LEU A 227 8.06 -1.98 7.07
N GLY A 228 8.82 -2.79 7.77
CA GLY A 228 8.42 -4.09 8.28
C GLY A 228 8.69 -4.21 9.77
N ASN A 229 8.21 -5.32 10.38
CA ASN A 229 8.50 -5.60 11.79
C ASN A 229 8.75 -7.11 11.99
N ARG A 230 7.69 -7.94 12.03
CA ARG A 230 7.82 -9.33 12.48
C ARG A 230 7.41 -10.33 11.41
N ASP A 231 8.33 -11.24 11.09
CA ASP A 231 8.02 -12.40 10.27
C ASP A 231 7.22 -13.42 11.09
N MET A 232 6.07 -13.80 10.58
CA MET A 232 5.18 -14.78 11.21
C MET A 232 4.67 -15.77 10.18
N SER A 233 4.69 -17.07 10.53
CA SER A 233 3.97 -18.06 9.74
C SER A 233 2.46 -17.80 9.81
N LEU A 234 1.71 -18.19 8.79
CA LEU A 234 0.24 -18.08 8.79
C LEU A 234 -0.34 -18.82 10.00
N LYS A 235 0.22 -19.97 10.36
CA LYS A 235 -0.20 -20.72 11.57
C LYS A 235 0.00 -19.90 12.84
N ALA A 236 1.15 -19.24 13.00
CA ALA A 236 1.42 -18.40 14.17
C ALA A 236 0.48 -17.18 14.24
N ILE A 237 0.14 -16.58 13.09
CA ILE A 237 -0.85 -15.51 13.00
C ILE A 237 -2.22 -16.01 13.48
N LEU A 238 -2.70 -17.13 12.94
CA LEU A 238 -4.00 -17.71 13.30
C LEU A 238 -4.05 -18.17 14.77
N ASP A 239 -2.96 -18.70 15.32
CA ASP A 239 -2.87 -19.04 16.74
C ASP A 239 -2.91 -17.80 17.65
N THR A 240 -2.29 -16.72 17.21
CA THR A 240 -2.36 -15.44 17.93
C THR A 240 -3.76 -14.87 17.92
N LEU A 241 -4.43 -14.88 16.77
CA LEU A 241 -5.84 -14.46 16.66
C LEU A 241 -6.76 -15.35 17.50
N SER A 242 -6.52 -16.67 17.51
CA SER A 242 -7.25 -17.64 18.33
C SER A 242 -7.19 -17.28 19.82
N ARG A 243 -5.98 -17.01 20.31
CA ARG A 243 -5.75 -16.64 21.70
C ARG A 243 -6.42 -15.31 22.10
N ILE A 244 -6.36 -14.30 21.19
CA ILE A 244 -6.95 -12.99 21.44
C ILE A 244 -8.48 -13.05 21.41
N ALA A 245 -9.04 -13.77 20.43
CA ALA A 245 -10.48 -13.81 20.19
C ALA A 245 -11.21 -14.92 20.96
N GLY A 246 -10.50 -15.85 21.61
CA GLY A 246 -11.10 -17.01 22.26
C GLY A 246 -11.71 -18.02 21.26
N LEU A 247 -11.28 -18.02 20.00
CA LEU A 247 -11.80 -18.88 18.94
C LEU A 247 -10.85 -20.06 18.67
N PRO A 248 -11.34 -21.20 18.14
CA PRO A 248 -10.46 -22.34 17.80
C PRO A 248 -9.53 -21.99 16.65
N SER A 249 -8.25 -22.35 16.80
CA SER A 249 -7.27 -22.22 15.71
C SER A 249 -7.39 -23.38 14.71
N PRO A 250 -7.25 -23.14 13.40
CA PRO A 250 -7.18 -24.19 12.39
C PRO A 250 -6.01 -25.15 12.67
N ARG A 251 -6.29 -26.47 12.62
CA ARG A 251 -5.31 -27.53 12.93
C ARG A 251 -4.82 -28.28 11.69
N VAL A 252 -5.59 -28.22 10.60
CA VAL A 252 -5.32 -28.99 9.39
C VAL A 252 -4.50 -28.14 8.42
N ARG A 253 -3.27 -28.58 8.17
CA ARG A 253 -2.41 -28.04 7.12
C ARG A 253 -2.79 -28.67 5.77
N VAL A 254 -2.95 -27.85 4.73
CA VAL A 254 -3.20 -28.32 3.38
C VAL A 254 -2.03 -27.95 2.47
N PRO A 255 -1.73 -28.74 1.42
CA PRO A 255 -0.68 -28.43 0.47
C PRO A 255 -1.07 -27.20 -0.38
N HIS A 256 -0.06 -26.43 -0.85
CA HIS A 256 -0.27 -25.19 -1.60
C HIS A 256 -1.11 -25.33 -2.87
N TRP A 257 -1.03 -26.49 -3.54
CA TRP A 257 -1.79 -26.72 -4.77
C TRP A 257 -3.32 -26.75 -4.55
N LEU A 258 -3.78 -27.14 -3.36
CA LEU A 258 -5.21 -27.28 -3.08
C LEU A 258 -5.98 -25.96 -3.12
N PRO A 259 -5.58 -24.89 -2.41
CA PRO A 259 -6.21 -23.58 -2.58
C PRO A 259 -6.12 -23.01 -4.01
N LEU A 260 -5.00 -23.27 -4.70
CA LEU A 260 -4.85 -22.86 -6.10
C LEU A 260 -5.82 -23.58 -7.02
N ALA A 261 -6.04 -24.87 -6.83
CA ALA A 261 -7.02 -25.65 -7.59
C ALA A 261 -8.46 -25.15 -7.32
N VAL A 262 -8.79 -24.86 -6.05
CA VAL A 262 -10.09 -24.29 -5.68
C VAL A 262 -10.29 -22.91 -6.32
N ALA A 263 -9.29 -22.02 -6.25
CA ALA A 263 -9.36 -20.70 -6.88
C ALA A 263 -9.47 -20.78 -8.41
N ALA A 264 -8.77 -21.71 -9.05
CA ALA A 264 -8.89 -21.94 -10.49
C ALA A 264 -10.30 -22.44 -10.88
N ALA A 265 -10.85 -23.38 -10.10
CA ALA A 265 -12.20 -23.88 -10.32
C ALA A 265 -13.26 -22.79 -10.11
N ASP A 266 -13.13 -21.97 -9.05
CA ASP A 266 -14.04 -20.83 -8.80
C ASP A 266 -13.96 -19.80 -9.94
N THR A 267 -12.75 -19.48 -10.42
CA THR A 267 -12.55 -18.56 -11.55
C THR A 267 -13.16 -19.12 -12.84
N ALA A 268 -13.00 -20.40 -13.13
CA ALA A 268 -13.61 -21.03 -14.30
C ALA A 268 -15.14 -21.02 -14.21
N LEU A 269 -15.68 -21.34 -13.02
CA LEU A 269 -17.12 -21.34 -12.77
C LEU A 269 -17.71 -19.92 -12.86
N ALA A 270 -17.01 -18.92 -12.35
CA ALA A 270 -17.41 -17.52 -12.43
C ALA A 270 -17.50 -17.05 -13.90
N ARG A 271 -16.52 -17.43 -14.72
CA ARG A 271 -16.54 -17.13 -16.18
C ARG A 271 -17.75 -17.74 -16.87
N VAL A 272 -18.09 -19.01 -16.57
CA VAL A 272 -19.25 -19.68 -17.15
C VAL A 272 -20.57 -19.05 -16.72
N ARG A 273 -20.63 -18.55 -15.47
CA ARG A 273 -21.84 -17.92 -14.90
C ARG A 273 -21.94 -16.41 -15.18
N GLY A 274 -20.97 -15.81 -15.85
CA GLY A 274 -20.94 -14.36 -16.09
C GLY A 274 -20.78 -13.53 -14.80
N GLY A 275 -20.24 -14.14 -13.73
CA GLY A 275 -20.05 -13.52 -12.42
C GLY A 275 -18.56 -13.26 -12.08
N LYS A 276 -18.32 -12.69 -10.89
CA LYS A 276 -16.97 -12.50 -10.37
C LYS A 276 -16.54 -13.71 -9.52
N PRO A 277 -15.24 -14.11 -9.56
CA PRO A 277 -14.70 -15.09 -8.61
C PRO A 277 -14.89 -14.60 -7.16
N ARG A 278 -15.10 -15.53 -6.26
CA ARG A 278 -15.31 -15.25 -4.82
C ARG A 278 -14.04 -15.24 -4.00
#